data_f87606b07db988d5ac176b43a19d2fbf
#
_entry.id   f87606b07db988d5ac176b43a19d2fbf
#
_cell.length_a   1.000
_cell.length_b   1.000
_cell.length_c   1.000
_cell.angle_alpha   90.00
_cell.angle_beta   90.00
_cell.angle_gamma   90.00
#
_symmetry.space_group_name_H-M   'P 1'
#
loop_
_entity.id
_entity.type
_entity.pdbx_description
1 polymer ?
#
loop_
_entity_poly.entity_id
_entity_poly.type
_entity_poly.pdbx_seq_one_letter_code
_entity_poly.pdbx_strand_id
1 'polypeptide(L)'
;MAKGSIGSVLANSVFYTFGNMLLKVFSFFLIPLYTAYLQPDQYGILNLASGFTAVVSCIITMGFQYAVIRFYADLKNDLSKVARMFGTIICSIGGGGIVFLCGLFLFRNYWCSCIFKGIDFYPVIFLAILISFVTSLYSVYQDALKGMQQARKSVLLTYVFFFMILVGNILTVVVLNMGAVGILYATLFVNVIMVGIMFVDLIKHELFVFCIDRKILKDLLKYSLPIVPHSVSYNISSFVTRIIINSKMSVSTLGIFSLASQFGGVADIALSSVQSAFQPWMFNRLNDFYHDTNDAGVALTDIARMSYLLMWVYGLI
;
A
#
# COMPACT_ATOMS: atom_id res chain seq x y z
N MET A 1 -31.25 6.85 7.57
CA MET A 1 -30.81 5.87 6.54
C MET A 1 -30.49 6.64 5.27
N ALA A 2 -29.25 7.05 5.07
CA ALA A 2 -28.83 7.59 3.79
C ALA A 2 -28.63 6.40 2.85
N LYS A 3 -29.57 6.19 1.92
CA LYS A 3 -29.32 5.41 0.70
C LYS A 3 -28.05 6.00 0.10
N GLY A 4 -26.95 5.24 0.11
CA GLY A 4 -25.75 5.63 -0.63
C GLY A 4 -26.19 5.74 -2.08
N SER A 5 -26.48 6.97 -2.51
CA SER A 5 -26.88 7.24 -3.87
C SER A 5 -25.77 6.71 -4.77
N ILE A 6 -26.10 6.00 -5.85
CA ILE A 6 -25.15 5.58 -6.88
C ILE A 6 -24.21 6.75 -7.23
N GLY A 7 -24.71 7.99 -7.20
CA GLY A 7 -23.93 9.21 -7.36
C GLY A 7 -22.84 9.42 -6.31
N SER A 8 -23.06 9.05 -5.04
CA SER A 8 -22.02 9.20 -4.00
C SER A 8 -20.91 8.16 -4.14
N VAL A 9 -21.25 6.95 -4.56
CA VAL A 9 -20.27 5.88 -4.83
C VAL A 9 -19.42 6.25 -6.05
N LEU A 10 -20.05 6.73 -7.12
CA LEU A 10 -19.36 7.20 -8.33
C LEU A 10 -18.44 8.40 -8.00
N ALA A 11 -18.93 9.40 -7.26
CA ALA A 11 -18.13 10.55 -6.86
C ALA A 11 -16.91 10.13 -6.02
N ASN A 12 -17.08 9.21 -5.05
CA ASN A 12 -15.97 8.69 -4.25
C ASN A 12 -14.97 7.91 -5.11
N SER A 13 -15.44 7.09 -6.06
CA SER A 13 -14.59 6.33 -6.97
C SER A 13 -13.75 7.26 -7.85
N VAL A 14 -14.36 8.32 -8.40
CA VAL A 14 -13.65 9.35 -9.18
C VAL A 14 -12.58 10.05 -8.32
N PHE A 15 -12.93 10.42 -7.07
CA PHE A 15 -11.96 11.03 -6.15
C PHE A 15 -10.77 10.12 -5.86
N TYR A 16 -11.00 8.82 -5.59
CA TYR A 16 -9.91 7.87 -5.36
C TYR A 16 -9.05 7.66 -6.60
N THR A 17 -9.68 7.49 -7.77
CA THR A 17 -8.96 7.25 -9.03
C THR A 17 -8.11 8.45 -9.39
N PHE A 18 -8.70 9.65 -9.39
CA PHE A 18 -7.99 10.88 -9.72
C PHE A 18 -6.90 11.20 -8.68
N GLY A 19 -7.20 11.01 -7.39
CA GLY A 19 -6.23 11.20 -6.32
C GLY A 19 -5.03 10.28 -6.44
N ASN A 20 -5.24 8.99 -6.68
CA ASN A 20 -4.16 8.02 -6.84
C ASN A 20 -3.36 8.24 -8.13
N MET A 21 -4.02 8.64 -9.23
CA MET A 21 -3.34 8.97 -10.49
C MET A 21 -2.41 10.17 -10.31
N LEU A 22 -2.89 11.22 -9.65
CA LEU A 22 -2.10 12.44 -9.42
C LEU A 22 -0.85 12.14 -8.58
N LEU A 23 -0.96 11.28 -7.56
CA LEU A 23 0.17 10.85 -6.74
C LEU A 23 1.22 10.06 -7.53
N LYS A 24 0.79 9.18 -8.44
CA LYS A 24 1.72 8.47 -9.31
C LYS A 24 2.47 9.43 -10.24
N VAL A 25 1.77 10.41 -10.81
CA VAL A 25 2.39 11.47 -11.61
C VAL A 25 3.39 12.28 -10.78
N PHE A 26 3.02 12.70 -9.58
CA PHE A 26 3.94 13.43 -8.68
C PHE A 26 5.14 12.59 -8.28
N SER A 27 4.99 11.29 -8.05
CA SER A 27 6.10 10.39 -7.73
C SER A 27 7.10 10.30 -8.88
N PHE A 28 6.65 10.45 -10.12
CA PHE A 28 7.52 10.51 -11.30
C PHE A 28 8.45 11.75 -11.28
N PHE A 29 7.96 12.88 -10.77
CA PHE A 29 8.80 14.08 -10.62
C PHE A 29 9.92 13.94 -9.57
N LEU A 30 9.86 12.93 -8.69
CA LEU A 30 10.95 12.62 -7.77
C LEU A 30 12.13 11.91 -8.44
N ILE A 31 11.92 11.30 -9.63
CA ILE A 31 12.98 10.58 -10.35
C ILE A 31 14.16 11.50 -10.69
N PRO A 32 13.95 12.70 -11.30
CA PRO A 32 15.05 13.63 -11.57
C PRO A 32 15.79 14.06 -10.31
N LEU A 33 15.07 14.26 -9.18
CA LEU A 33 15.69 14.58 -7.90
C LEU A 33 16.63 13.45 -7.44
N TYR A 34 16.15 12.22 -7.48
CA TYR A 34 16.96 11.07 -7.05
C TYR A 34 18.15 10.82 -7.98
N THR A 35 17.96 10.93 -9.30
CA THR A 35 19.05 10.71 -10.27
C THR A 35 20.11 11.82 -10.23
N ALA A 36 19.76 13.03 -9.81
CA ALA A 36 20.72 14.13 -9.67
C ALA A 36 21.59 14.03 -8.41
N TYR A 37 21.06 13.46 -7.32
CA TYR A 37 21.70 13.48 -6.01
C TYR A 37 22.10 12.11 -5.47
N LEU A 38 21.56 11.01 -5.98
CA LEU A 38 21.86 9.66 -5.54
C LEU A 38 22.72 8.92 -6.55
N GLN A 39 23.76 8.25 -6.07
CA GLN A 39 24.49 7.29 -6.88
C GLN A 39 23.65 6.02 -7.11
N PRO A 40 23.90 5.24 -8.18
CA PRO A 40 23.17 4.01 -8.46
C PRO A 40 23.13 3.03 -7.29
N ASP A 41 24.23 2.91 -6.53
CA ASP A 41 24.29 2.06 -5.33
C ASP A 41 23.29 2.48 -4.25
N GLN A 42 23.22 3.77 -3.98
CA GLN A 42 22.29 4.34 -2.99
C GLN A 42 20.84 4.09 -3.41
N TYR A 43 20.55 4.22 -4.69
CA TYR A 43 19.22 3.93 -5.22
C TYR A 43 18.88 2.44 -5.15
N GLY A 44 19.86 1.56 -5.39
CA GLY A 44 19.73 0.11 -5.19
C GLY A 44 19.41 -0.27 -3.75
N ILE A 45 20.12 0.33 -2.79
CA ILE A 45 19.88 0.15 -1.35
C ILE A 45 18.44 0.54 -0.98
N LEU A 46 17.97 1.72 -1.43
CA LEU A 46 16.61 2.17 -1.17
C LEU A 46 15.56 1.22 -1.72
N ASN A 47 15.76 0.74 -2.94
CA ASN A 47 14.79 -0.17 -3.56
C ASN A 47 14.75 -1.53 -2.89
N LEU A 48 15.90 -2.06 -2.43
CA LEU A 48 15.95 -3.29 -1.69
C LEU A 48 15.27 -3.13 -0.31
N ALA A 49 15.57 -2.02 0.40
CA ALA A 49 14.93 -1.70 1.66
C ALA A 49 13.41 -1.51 1.53
N SER A 50 12.95 -0.84 0.46
CA SER A 50 11.51 -0.66 0.18
C SER A 50 10.81 -1.99 -0.11
N GLY A 51 11.44 -2.88 -0.89
CA GLY A 51 10.90 -4.21 -1.15
C GLY A 51 10.79 -5.05 0.12
N PHE A 52 11.80 -5.01 0.98
CA PHE A 52 11.77 -5.63 2.29
C PHE A 52 10.64 -5.07 3.17
N THR A 53 10.54 -3.75 3.25
CA THR A 53 9.47 -3.06 3.99
C THR A 53 8.08 -3.50 3.52
N ALA A 54 7.86 -3.62 2.21
CA ALA A 54 6.57 -4.05 1.65
C ALA A 54 6.21 -5.49 2.06
N VAL A 55 7.15 -6.43 2.02
CA VAL A 55 6.93 -7.83 2.43
C VAL A 55 6.68 -7.92 3.93
N VAL A 56 7.53 -7.29 4.74
CA VAL A 56 7.43 -7.33 6.21
C VAL A 56 6.13 -6.66 6.67
N SER A 57 5.78 -5.51 6.11
CA SER A 57 4.54 -4.81 6.43
C SER A 57 3.30 -5.66 6.07
N CYS A 58 3.32 -6.34 4.92
CA CYS A 58 2.24 -7.24 4.52
C CYS A 58 2.05 -8.42 5.50
N ILE A 59 3.14 -8.95 6.04
CA ILE A 59 3.10 -10.01 7.06
C ILE A 59 2.56 -9.48 8.39
N ILE A 60 3.06 -8.32 8.85
CA ILE A 60 2.64 -7.70 10.13
C ILE A 60 1.16 -7.34 10.12
N THR A 61 0.63 -6.85 9.00
CA THR A 61 -0.79 -6.49 8.87
C THR A 61 -1.73 -7.69 8.90
N MET A 62 -1.23 -8.93 8.70
CA MET A 62 -2.05 -10.17 8.72
C MET A 62 -3.31 -10.08 7.86
N GLY A 63 -3.31 -9.23 6.81
CA GLY A 63 -4.45 -9.02 5.94
C GLY A 63 -5.61 -8.22 6.56
N PHE A 64 -5.41 -7.59 7.73
CA PHE A 64 -6.46 -6.80 8.41
C PHE A 64 -7.00 -5.64 7.56
N GLN A 65 -6.24 -5.16 6.56
CA GLN A 65 -6.71 -4.18 5.59
C GLN A 65 -7.97 -4.64 4.84
N TYR A 66 -8.11 -5.93 4.54
CA TYR A 66 -9.30 -6.48 3.88
C TYR A 66 -10.44 -6.71 4.87
N ALA A 67 -10.08 -7.18 6.07
CA ALA A 67 -11.05 -7.47 7.11
C ALA A 67 -11.74 -6.19 7.63
N VAL A 68 -10.98 -5.09 7.83
CA VAL A 68 -11.52 -3.84 8.36
C VAL A 68 -12.61 -3.26 7.47
N ILE A 69 -12.44 -3.33 6.14
CA ILE A 69 -13.43 -2.82 5.18
C ILE A 69 -14.75 -3.58 5.31
N ARG A 70 -14.67 -4.92 5.37
CA ARG A 70 -15.84 -5.78 5.47
C ARG A 70 -16.54 -5.64 6.82
N PHE A 71 -15.80 -5.84 7.92
CA PHE A 71 -16.39 -5.86 9.26
C PHE A 71 -16.89 -4.48 9.69
N TYR A 72 -16.31 -3.40 9.19
CA TYR A 72 -16.86 -2.07 9.42
C TYR A 72 -18.28 -1.94 8.86
N ALA A 73 -18.55 -2.47 7.67
CA ALA A 73 -19.89 -2.44 7.09
C ALA A 73 -20.93 -3.17 7.95
N ASP A 74 -20.54 -4.28 8.60
CA ASP A 74 -21.40 -5.05 9.47
C ASP A 74 -21.61 -4.38 10.86
N LEU A 75 -20.59 -3.68 11.37
CA LEU A 75 -20.57 -3.12 12.72
C LEU A 75 -20.89 -1.62 12.80
N LYS A 76 -21.00 -0.90 11.70
CA LYS A 76 -21.14 0.57 11.63
C LYS A 76 -22.29 1.17 12.45
N ASN A 77 -23.30 0.37 12.79
CA ASN A 77 -24.44 0.81 13.58
C ASN A 77 -24.18 0.77 15.11
N ASP A 78 -23.05 0.19 15.54
CA ASP A 78 -22.65 0.06 16.94
C ASP A 78 -21.23 0.59 17.14
N LEU A 79 -21.14 1.87 17.55
CA LEU A 79 -19.86 2.57 17.71
C LEU A 79 -18.94 1.84 18.69
N SER A 80 -19.49 1.23 19.75
CA SER A 80 -18.70 0.50 20.75
C SER A 80 -18.03 -0.73 20.14
N LYS A 81 -18.71 -1.47 19.27
CA LYS A 81 -18.11 -2.61 18.56
C LYS A 81 -17.08 -2.17 17.52
N VAL A 82 -17.32 -1.07 16.83
CA VAL A 82 -16.34 -0.48 15.91
C VAL A 82 -15.08 -0.09 16.66
N ALA A 83 -15.21 0.60 17.82
CA ALA A 83 -14.05 0.99 18.62
C ALA A 83 -13.26 -0.22 19.17
N ARG A 84 -13.94 -1.29 19.58
CA ARG A 84 -13.30 -2.54 19.97
C ARG A 84 -12.60 -3.24 18.80
N MET A 85 -13.20 -3.20 17.60
CA MET A 85 -12.58 -3.74 16.38
C MET A 85 -11.28 -3.01 16.08
N PHE A 86 -11.27 -1.68 16.05
CA PHE A 86 -10.05 -0.90 15.84
C PHE A 86 -9.01 -1.15 16.92
N GLY A 87 -9.42 -1.17 18.20
CA GLY A 87 -8.54 -1.51 19.31
C GLY A 87 -7.90 -2.87 19.14
N THR A 88 -8.70 -3.89 18.82
CA THR A 88 -8.22 -5.26 18.57
C THR A 88 -7.23 -5.33 17.43
N ILE A 89 -7.50 -4.67 16.29
CA ILE A 89 -6.61 -4.64 15.14
C ILE A 89 -5.28 -3.95 15.49
N ILE A 90 -5.34 -2.74 16.04
CA ILE A 90 -4.13 -1.96 16.36
C ILE A 90 -3.28 -2.66 17.42
N CYS A 91 -3.90 -3.21 18.48
CA CYS A 91 -3.18 -3.98 19.50
C CYS A 91 -2.58 -5.26 18.95
N SER A 92 -3.26 -5.94 18.02
CA SER A 92 -2.74 -7.16 17.38
C SER A 92 -1.55 -6.86 16.45
N ILE A 93 -1.62 -5.80 15.65
CA ILE A 93 -0.51 -5.32 14.83
C ILE A 93 0.64 -4.85 15.72
N GLY A 94 0.34 -4.10 16.80
CA GLY A 94 1.34 -3.62 17.75
C GLY A 94 2.06 -4.78 18.44
N GLY A 95 1.33 -5.65 19.12
CA GLY A 95 1.90 -6.79 19.85
C GLY A 95 2.52 -7.84 18.93
N GLY A 96 1.78 -8.31 17.94
CA GLY A 96 2.27 -9.30 16.97
C GLY A 96 3.42 -8.77 16.13
N GLY A 97 3.35 -7.50 15.71
CA GLY A 97 4.42 -6.83 14.98
C GLY A 97 5.69 -6.71 15.80
N ILE A 98 5.62 -6.29 17.08
CA ILE A 98 6.79 -6.21 17.96
C ILE A 98 7.44 -7.59 18.11
N VAL A 99 6.66 -8.63 18.38
CA VAL A 99 7.18 -10.01 18.50
C VAL A 99 7.88 -10.44 17.20
N PHE A 100 7.27 -10.18 16.04
CA PHE A 100 7.85 -10.50 14.75
C PHE A 100 9.15 -9.73 14.49
N LEU A 101 9.18 -8.43 14.80
CA LEU A 101 10.38 -7.60 14.64
C LEU A 101 11.51 -8.01 15.60
N CYS A 102 11.18 -8.38 16.84
CA CYS A 102 12.15 -8.95 17.76
C CYS A 102 12.74 -10.26 17.20
N GLY A 103 11.92 -11.11 16.59
CA GLY A 103 12.38 -12.30 15.89
C GLY A 103 13.33 -11.97 14.74
N LEU A 104 12.98 -11.02 13.88
CA LEU A 104 13.86 -10.55 12.80
C LEU A 104 15.19 -10.01 13.34
N PHE A 105 15.16 -9.26 14.43
CA PHE A 105 16.35 -8.70 15.05
C PHE A 105 17.26 -9.77 15.66
N LEU A 106 16.69 -10.74 16.36
CA LEU A 106 17.45 -11.84 16.98
C LEU A 106 18.15 -12.72 15.94
N PHE A 107 17.48 -13.02 14.82
CA PHE A 107 18.02 -13.83 13.75
C PHE A 107 18.71 -13.03 12.64
N ARG A 108 19.03 -11.75 12.87
CA ARG A 108 19.59 -10.83 11.86
C ARG A 108 20.79 -11.37 11.10
N ASN A 109 21.72 -12.01 11.80
CA ASN A 109 22.97 -12.49 11.20
C ASN A 109 22.72 -13.59 10.15
N TYR A 110 21.63 -14.36 10.33
CA TYR A 110 21.29 -15.45 9.43
C TYR A 110 20.66 -14.96 8.12
N TRP A 111 19.63 -14.12 8.21
CA TRP A 111 18.90 -13.70 7.01
C TRP A 111 19.52 -12.49 6.30
N CYS A 112 20.25 -11.60 7.02
CA CYS A 112 20.90 -10.45 6.40
C CYS A 112 21.99 -10.86 5.40
N SER A 113 22.79 -11.88 5.72
CA SER A 113 23.84 -12.38 4.82
C SER A 113 23.28 -12.93 3.51
N CYS A 114 22.07 -13.47 3.54
CA CYS A 114 21.40 -14.02 2.36
C CYS A 114 20.69 -12.94 1.52
N ILE A 115 20.01 -12.00 2.19
CA ILE A 115 19.12 -11.03 1.53
C ILE A 115 19.84 -9.73 1.18
N PHE A 116 20.64 -9.19 2.11
CA PHE A 116 21.27 -7.88 2.00
C PHE A 116 22.78 -8.00 1.81
N LYS A 117 23.20 -8.80 0.84
CA LYS A 117 24.61 -8.98 0.53
C LYS A 117 25.28 -7.64 0.21
N GLY A 118 26.31 -7.27 0.99
CA GLY A 118 27.05 -6.02 0.81
C GLY A 118 26.40 -4.78 1.39
N ILE A 119 25.33 -4.92 2.20
CA ILE A 119 24.66 -3.82 2.88
C ILE A 119 24.72 -4.04 4.39
N ASP A 120 25.21 -3.02 5.12
CA ASP A 120 25.28 -3.08 6.57
C ASP A 120 23.88 -3.07 7.23
N PHE A 121 23.78 -3.79 8.35
CA PHE A 121 22.54 -3.82 9.11
C PHE A 121 22.15 -2.45 9.62
N TYR A 122 23.10 -1.71 10.18
CA TYR A 122 22.90 -0.34 10.64
C TYR A 122 23.45 0.65 9.61
N PRO A 123 22.72 1.75 9.29
CA PRO A 123 21.38 2.09 9.76
C PRO A 123 20.25 1.55 8.84
N VAL A 124 20.56 1.07 7.63
CA VAL A 124 19.62 0.85 6.52
C VAL A 124 18.53 -0.18 6.87
N ILE A 125 18.98 -1.40 7.24
CA ILE A 125 18.05 -2.52 7.46
C ILE A 125 17.26 -2.29 8.75
N PHE A 126 17.91 -1.72 9.77
CA PHE A 126 17.25 -1.36 11.01
C PHE A 126 16.12 -0.34 10.78
N LEU A 127 16.38 0.71 9.98
CA LEU A 127 15.35 1.68 9.61
C LEU A 127 14.23 1.03 8.80
N ALA A 128 14.53 0.14 7.84
CA ALA A 128 13.52 -0.57 7.07
C ALA A 128 12.59 -1.43 7.96
N ILE A 129 13.15 -2.07 9.00
CA ILE A 129 12.38 -2.79 10.02
C ILE A 129 11.41 -1.86 10.76
N LEU A 130 11.88 -0.72 11.25
CA LEU A 130 11.04 0.25 11.95
C LEU A 130 9.97 0.86 11.03
N ILE A 131 10.35 1.21 9.80
CA ILE A 131 9.41 1.72 8.80
C ILE A 131 8.31 0.70 8.53
N SER A 132 8.65 -0.59 8.38
CA SER A 132 7.68 -1.67 8.15
C SER A 132 6.58 -1.70 9.22
N PHE A 133 6.98 -1.54 10.48
CA PHE A 133 6.06 -1.54 11.61
C PHE A 133 5.11 -0.35 11.58
N VAL A 134 5.68 0.85 11.48
CA VAL A 134 4.90 2.09 11.52
C VAL A 134 3.97 2.19 10.30
N THR A 135 4.47 1.80 9.13
CA THR A 135 3.67 1.75 7.89
C THR A 135 2.50 0.77 8.01
N SER A 136 2.70 -0.37 8.69
CA SER A 136 1.64 -1.38 8.89
C SER A 136 0.45 -0.81 9.66
N LEU A 137 0.69 -0.02 10.69
CA LEU A 137 -0.36 0.64 11.47
C LEU A 137 -1.13 1.66 10.63
N TYR A 138 -0.40 2.51 9.90
CA TYR A 138 -1.02 3.56 9.09
C TYR A 138 -1.78 3.01 7.89
N SER A 139 -1.28 1.96 7.23
CA SER A 139 -1.93 1.37 6.05
C SER A 139 -3.33 0.82 6.37
N VAL A 140 -3.49 0.12 7.48
CA VAL A 140 -4.80 -0.42 7.90
C VAL A 140 -5.78 0.71 8.22
N TYR A 141 -5.33 1.83 8.78
CA TYR A 141 -6.18 3.00 8.98
C TYR A 141 -6.64 3.62 7.65
N GLN A 142 -5.74 3.73 6.67
CA GLN A 142 -6.10 4.22 5.33
C GLN A 142 -7.17 3.33 4.67
N ASP A 143 -7.06 2.01 4.81
CA ASP A 143 -8.06 1.09 4.28
C ASP A 143 -9.37 1.14 5.08
N ALA A 144 -9.30 1.41 6.38
CA ALA A 144 -10.49 1.67 7.20
C ALA A 144 -11.25 2.91 6.73
N LEU A 145 -10.56 4.00 6.40
CA LEU A 145 -11.20 5.20 5.82
C LEU A 145 -11.93 4.90 4.51
N LYS A 146 -11.40 3.99 3.69
CA LYS A 146 -12.09 3.50 2.48
C LYS A 146 -13.35 2.73 2.83
N GLY A 147 -13.28 1.83 3.83
CA GLY A 147 -14.44 1.11 4.36
C GLY A 147 -15.52 2.03 4.93
N MET A 148 -15.11 3.12 5.57
CA MET A 148 -15.98 4.19 6.07
C MET A 148 -16.54 5.09 4.96
N GLN A 149 -16.13 4.90 3.71
CA GLN A 149 -16.47 5.75 2.57
C GLN A 149 -16.03 7.23 2.75
N GLN A 150 -14.98 7.47 3.53
CA GLN A 150 -14.39 8.78 3.76
C GLN A 150 -13.30 9.10 2.72
N ALA A 151 -13.67 9.07 1.42
CA ALA A 151 -12.76 9.23 0.30
C ALA A 151 -11.95 10.54 0.38
N ARG A 152 -12.63 11.67 0.66
CA ARG A 152 -11.98 12.98 0.76
C ARG A 152 -10.88 13.00 1.82
N LYS A 153 -11.16 12.43 3.00
CA LYS A 153 -10.19 12.38 4.10
C LYS A 153 -9.01 11.48 3.77
N SER A 154 -9.26 10.29 3.22
CA SER A 154 -8.23 9.36 2.80
C SER A 154 -7.30 9.99 1.75
N VAL A 155 -7.86 10.62 0.71
CA VAL A 155 -7.08 11.28 -0.35
C VAL A 155 -6.30 12.48 0.21
N LEU A 156 -6.90 13.30 1.06
CA LEU A 156 -6.22 14.44 1.67
C LEU A 156 -5.02 13.99 2.52
N LEU A 157 -5.20 12.98 3.37
CA LEU A 157 -4.12 12.43 4.18
C LEU A 157 -3.00 11.84 3.30
N THR A 158 -3.36 11.23 2.15
CA THR A 158 -2.36 10.71 1.22
C THR A 158 -1.56 11.84 0.55
N TYR A 159 -2.20 12.98 0.23
CA TYR A 159 -1.47 14.17 -0.25
C TYR A 159 -0.57 14.77 0.82
N VAL A 160 -1.06 14.90 2.06
CA VAL A 160 -0.26 15.39 3.18
C VAL A 160 0.97 14.50 3.36
N PHE A 161 0.79 13.19 3.36
CA PHE A 161 1.87 12.20 3.42
C PHE A 161 2.89 12.42 2.30
N PHE A 162 2.42 12.55 1.05
CA PHE A 162 3.28 12.75 -0.11
C PHE A 162 4.09 14.05 0.00
N PHE A 163 3.45 15.18 0.33
CA PHE A 163 4.15 16.45 0.47
C PHE A 163 5.15 16.44 1.62
N MET A 164 4.83 15.79 2.73
CA MET A 164 5.77 15.63 3.84
C MET A 164 6.99 14.78 3.43
N ILE A 165 6.79 13.68 2.69
CA ILE A 165 7.87 12.87 2.13
C ILE A 165 8.70 13.69 1.14
N LEU A 166 8.07 14.47 0.26
CA LEU A 166 8.78 15.32 -0.70
C LEU A 166 9.69 16.32 0.02
N VAL A 167 9.15 17.07 0.98
CA VAL A 167 9.92 18.04 1.78
C VAL A 167 11.00 17.34 2.58
N GLY A 168 10.70 16.22 3.24
CA GLY A 168 11.66 15.42 3.98
C GLY A 168 12.81 14.92 3.10
N ASN A 169 12.52 14.43 1.90
CA ASN A 169 13.55 13.97 0.97
C ASN A 169 14.41 15.13 0.45
N ILE A 170 13.83 16.28 0.13
CA ILE A 170 14.61 17.47 -0.25
C ILE A 170 15.54 17.89 0.89
N LEU A 171 15.03 17.97 2.11
CA LEU A 171 15.86 18.36 3.28
C LEU A 171 16.99 17.36 3.53
N THR A 172 16.71 16.06 3.52
CA THR A 172 17.71 15.04 3.88
C THR A 172 18.69 14.75 2.75
N VAL A 173 18.27 14.80 1.49
CA VAL A 173 19.12 14.48 0.34
C VAL A 173 19.85 15.72 -0.18
N VAL A 174 19.14 16.85 -0.37
CA VAL A 174 19.72 18.05 -1.00
C VAL A 174 20.43 18.92 0.03
N VAL A 175 19.81 19.18 1.19
CA VAL A 175 20.40 20.10 2.20
C VAL A 175 21.40 19.38 3.10
N LEU A 176 21.04 18.20 3.62
CA LEU A 176 21.87 17.46 4.56
C LEU A 176 22.84 16.47 3.89
N ASN A 177 22.72 16.23 2.58
CA ASN A 177 23.56 15.30 1.81
C ASN A 177 23.65 13.88 2.41
N MET A 178 22.59 13.40 3.06
CA MET A 178 22.57 12.10 3.74
C MET A 178 22.33 10.91 2.79
N GLY A 179 22.12 11.16 1.50
CA GLY A 179 21.89 10.11 0.48
C GLY A 179 20.70 9.21 0.80
N ALA A 180 20.85 7.91 0.54
CA ALA A 180 19.81 6.89 0.76
C ALA A 180 19.32 6.81 2.20
N VAL A 181 20.23 6.93 3.16
CA VAL A 181 19.91 6.86 4.58
C VAL A 181 19.02 8.02 5.01
N GLY A 182 19.24 9.21 4.44
CA GLY A 182 18.39 10.38 4.67
C GLY A 182 16.94 10.15 4.26
N ILE A 183 16.71 9.50 3.12
CA ILE A 183 15.36 9.15 2.64
C ILE A 183 14.68 8.18 3.62
N LEU A 184 15.39 7.20 4.14
CA LEU A 184 14.84 6.28 5.14
C LEU A 184 14.46 6.99 6.43
N TYR A 185 15.30 7.92 6.93
CA TYR A 185 14.95 8.75 8.10
C TYR A 185 13.72 9.62 7.84
N ALA A 186 13.65 10.30 6.69
CA ALA A 186 12.50 11.09 6.30
C ALA A 186 11.23 10.23 6.24
N THR A 187 11.32 9.05 5.64
CA THR A 187 10.21 8.10 5.53
C THR A 187 9.74 7.64 6.92
N LEU A 188 10.65 7.26 7.80
CA LEU A 188 10.32 6.87 9.18
C LEU A 188 9.62 8.01 9.92
N PHE A 189 10.20 9.21 9.89
CA PHE A 189 9.66 10.38 10.57
C PHE A 189 8.27 10.74 10.12
N VAL A 190 8.04 10.77 8.81
CA VAL A 190 6.71 11.05 8.23
C VAL A 190 5.71 9.97 8.62
N ASN A 191 6.07 8.69 8.55
CA ASN A 191 5.17 7.61 8.98
C ASN A 191 4.80 7.72 10.46
N VAL A 192 5.74 8.08 11.34
CA VAL A 192 5.47 8.30 12.78
C VAL A 192 4.47 9.45 12.96
N ILE A 193 4.63 10.56 12.25
CA ILE A 193 3.68 11.68 12.31
C ILE A 193 2.28 11.22 11.83
N MET A 194 2.21 10.45 10.74
CA MET A 194 0.93 9.98 10.21
C MET A 194 0.23 9.00 11.15
N VAL A 195 0.99 8.16 11.84
CA VAL A 195 0.43 7.31 12.93
C VAL A 195 -0.04 8.18 14.10
N GLY A 196 0.67 9.25 14.44
CA GLY A 196 0.20 10.22 15.43
C GLY A 196 -1.14 10.86 15.03
N ILE A 197 -1.26 11.32 13.78
CA ILE A 197 -2.52 11.86 13.23
C ILE A 197 -3.63 10.81 13.28
N MET A 198 -3.34 9.56 12.93
CA MET A 198 -4.27 8.44 13.04
C MET A 198 -4.81 8.27 14.47
N PHE A 199 -3.92 8.23 15.47
CA PHE A 199 -4.35 8.07 16.86
C PHE A 199 -5.20 9.25 17.35
N VAL A 200 -4.81 10.48 17.04
CA VAL A 200 -5.58 11.69 17.35
C VAL A 200 -6.99 11.62 16.74
N ASP A 201 -7.08 11.18 15.50
CA ASP A 201 -8.35 11.04 14.79
C ASP A 201 -9.25 9.97 15.39
N LEU A 202 -8.70 8.79 15.66
CA LEU A 202 -9.44 7.67 16.25
C LEU A 202 -9.94 7.99 17.65
N ILE A 203 -9.13 8.66 18.46
CA ILE A 203 -9.51 9.08 19.83
C ILE A 203 -10.58 10.16 19.77
N LYS A 204 -10.43 11.17 18.91
CA LYS A 204 -11.38 12.28 18.77
C LYS A 204 -12.77 11.81 18.34
N HIS A 205 -12.86 10.76 17.55
CA HIS A 205 -14.13 10.21 17.06
C HIS A 205 -14.62 9.01 17.89
N GLU A 206 -14.01 8.74 19.04
CA GLU A 206 -14.35 7.61 19.92
C GLU A 206 -14.30 6.24 19.22
N LEU A 207 -13.45 6.12 18.18
CA LEU A 207 -13.29 4.90 17.37
C LEU A 207 -12.17 3.98 17.90
N PHE A 208 -11.60 4.26 19.07
CA PHE A 208 -10.50 3.49 19.62
C PHE A 208 -10.69 3.19 21.11
N VAL A 209 -10.66 1.91 21.45
CA VAL A 209 -10.59 1.43 22.84
C VAL A 209 -9.43 0.45 22.93
N PHE A 210 -8.54 0.66 23.87
CA PHE A 210 -7.39 -0.22 24.09
C PHE A 210 -7.85 -1.57 24.65
N CYS A 211 -8.22 -2.50 23.77
CA CYS A 211 -8.66 -3.84 24.12
C CYS A 211 -8.32 -4.85 23.03
N ILE A 212 -8.22 -6.12 23.41
CA ILE A 212 -8.15 -7.25 22.48
C ILE A 212 -9.38 -8.12 22.73
N ASP A 213 -10.38 -8.01 21.87
CA ASP A 213 -11.54 -8.88 21.87
C ASP A 213 -11.22 -10.17 21.10
N ARG A 214 -11.12 -11.28 21.84
CA ARG A 214 -10.75 -12.58 21.25
C ARG A 214 -11.74 -13.07 20.19
N LYS A 215 -13.03 -12.74 20.35
CA LYS A 215 -14.06 -13.14 19.37
C LYS A 215 -13.87 -12.36 18.07
N ILE A 216 -13.77 -11.04 18.18
CA ILE A 216 -13.53 -10.15 17.02
C ILE A 216 -12.20 -10.54 16.34
N LEU A 217 -11.13 -10.76 17.09
CA LEU A 217 -9.83 -11.16 16.55
C LEU A 217 -9.92 -12.47 15.78
N LYS A 218 -10.60 -13.49 16.33
CA LYS A 218 -10.79 -14.77 15.66
C LYS A 218 -11.54 -14.62 14.33
N ASP A 219 -12.61 -13.82 14.32
CA ASP A 219 -13.42 -13.60 13.12
C ASP A 219 -12.63 -12.81 12.06
N LEU A 220 -11.87 -11.78 12.46
CA LEU A 220 -10.98 -11.02 11.59
C LEU A 220 -9.91 -11.92 10.96
N LEU A 221 -9.21 -12.73 11.77
CA LEU A 221 -8.15 -13.63 11.28
C LEU A 221 -8.71 -14.72 10.38
N LYS A 222 -9.86 -15.31 10.72
CA LYS A 222 -10.52 -16.32 9.88
C LYS A 222 -10.82 -15.79 8.48
N TYR A 223 -11.15 -14.52 8.36
CA TYR A 223 -11.43 -13.87 7.09
C TYR A 223 -10.14 -13.43 6.37
N SER A 224 -9.22 -12.79 7.09
CA SER A 224 -8.05 -12.17 6.49
C SER A 224 -6.93 -13.16 6.15
N LEU A 225 -6.69 -14.16 7.01
CA LEU A 225 -5.55 -15.08 6.88
C LEU A 225 -5.54 -15.84 5.53
N PRO A 226 -6.67 -16.33 4.98
CA PRO A 226 -6.68 -16.96 3.66
C PRO A 226 -6.30 -16.02 2.51
N ILE A 227 -6.43 -14.70 2.68
CA ILE A 227 -6.10 -13.69 1.66
C ILE A 227 -4.62 -13.32 1.70
N VAL A 228 -3.97 -13.46 2.87
CA VAL A 228 -2.56 -13.10 3.08
C VAL A 228 -1.62 -13.76 2.06
N PRO A 229 -1.69 -15.09 1.76
CA PRO A 229 -0.79 -15.71 0.80
C PRO A 229 -0.82 -15.05 -0.57
N HIS A 230 -1.99 -14.62 -1.05
CA HIS A 230 -2.13 -13.92 -2.32
C HIS A 230 -1.41 -12.56 -2.31
N SER A 231 -1.64 -11.76 -1.28
CA SER A 231 -1.02 -10.42 -1.15
C SER A 231 0.48 -10.50 -0.93
N VAL A 232 0.93 -11.47 -0.13
CA VAL A 232 2.35 -11.70 0.15
C VAL A 232 3.07 -12.20 -1.11
N SER A 233 2.46 -13.09 -1.91
CA SER A 233 3.05 -13.61 -3.14
C SER A 233 3.40 -12.50 -4.13
N TYR A 234 2.54 -11.50 -4.29
CA TYR A 234 2.80 -10.34 -5.15
C TYR A 234 4.03 -9.54 -4.68
N ASN A 235 4.07 -9.21 -3.38
CA ASN A 235 5.20 -8.47 -2.81
C ASN A 235 6.50 -9.28 -2.81
N ILE A 236 6.44 -10.58 -2.51
CA ILE A 236 7.59 -11.48 -2.56
C ILE A 236 8.15 -11.58 -3.97
N SER A 237 7.32 -11.73 -5.01
CA SER A 237 7.79 -11.83 -6.39
C SER A 237 8.66 -10.62 -6.78
N SER A 238 8.18 -9.41 -6.50
CA SER A 238 8.94 -8.19 -6.72
C SER A 238 10.22 -8.11 -5.88
N PHE A 239 10.16 -8.53 -4.61
CA PHE A 239 11.30 -8.47 -3.69
C PHE A 239 12.36 -9.52 -4.03
N VAL A 240 11.97 -10.74 -4.38
CA VAL A 240 12.90 -11.81 -4.81
C VAL A 240 13.68 -11.40 -6.05
N THR A 241 13.04 -10.76 -7.03
CA THR A 241 13.74 -10.21 -8.20
C THR A 241 14.87 -9.26 -7.77
N ARG A 242 14.60 -8.36 -6.81
CA ARG A 242 15.61 -7.41 -6.29
C ARG A 242 16.73 -8.14 -5.53
N ILE A 243 16.41 -9.18 -4.76
CA ILE A 243 17.41 -9.99 -4.07
C ILE A 243 18.32 -10.71 -5.07
N ILE A 244 17.75 -11.31 -6.11
CA ILE A 244 18.51 -12.04 -7.13
C ILE A 244 19.49 -11.08 -7.85
N ILE A 245 19.02 -9.92 -8.28
CA ILE A 245 19.87 -8.91 -8.92
C ILE A 245 21.00 -8.47 -7.98
N ASN A 246 20.67 -8.13 -6.72
CA ASN A 246 21.67 -7.74 -5.74
C ASN A 246 22.69 -8.85 -5.46
N SER A 247 22.26 -10.11 -5.32
CA SER A 247 23.13 -11.22 -4.95
C SER A 247 24.01 -11.74 -6.09
N LYS A 248 23.52 -11.66 -7.34
CA LYS A 248 24.19 -12.22 -8.53
C LYS A 248 24.96 -11.17 -9.33
N MET A 249 24.58 -9.90 -9.23
CA MET A 249 25.23 -8.82 -9.96
C MET A 249 25.84 -7.80 -8.97
N SER A 250 25.13 -6.70 -8.70
CA SER A 250 25.58 -5.69 -7.74
C SER A 250 24.40 -4.82 -7.27
N VAL A 251 24.62 -4.09 -6.18
CA VAL A 251 23.68 -3.07 -5.68
C VAL A 251 23.48 -1.96 -6.72
N SER A 252 24.54 -1.57 -7.44
CA SER A 252 24.51 -0.56 -8.52
C SER A 252 23.62 -1.02 -9.67
N THR A 253 23.79 -2.27 -10.12
CA THR A 253 22.92 -2.85 -11.16
C THR A 253 21.46 -2.88 -10.72
N LEU A 254 21.20 -3.21 -9.44
CA LEU A 254 19.84 -3.13 -8.89
C LEU A 254 19.29 -1.71 -8.94
N GLY A 255 20.12 -0.70 -8.65
CA GLY A 255 19.74 0.71 -8.75
C GLY A 255 19.30 1.09 -10.16
N ILE A 256 20.09 0.75 -11.17
CA ILE A 256 19.77 0.99 -12.59
C ILE A 256 18.49 0.25 -13.01
N PHE A 257 18.39 -1.03 -12.67
CA PHE A 257 17.17 -1.83 -12.92
C PHE A 257 15.94 -1.21 -12.30
N SER A 258 16.05 -0.73 -11.06
CA SER A 258 14.92 -0.13 -10.34
C SER A 258 14.48 1.20 -10.95
N LEU A 259 15.42 2.00 -11.46
CA LEU A 259 15.11 3.21 -12.22
C LEU A 259 14.40 2.86 -13.54
N ALA A 260 14.92 1.90 -14.30
CA ALA A 260 14.28 1.44 -15.52
C ALA A 260 12.86 0.92 -15.28
N SER A 261 12.66 0.16 -14.19
CA SER A 261 11.34 -0.35 -13.79
C SER A 261 10.34 0.77 -13.42
N GLN A 262 10.81 1.92 -12.93
CA GLN A 262 9.92 3.07 -12.68
C GLN A 262 9.37 3.68 -13.97
N PHE A 263 10.15 3.70 -15.06
CA PHE A 263 9.62 4.11 -16.35
C PHE A 263 8.57 3.13 -16.88
N GLY A 264 8.76 1.82 -16.66
CA GLY A 264 7.72 0.81 -16.92
C GLY A 264 6.44 1.06 -16.13
N GLY A 265 6.55 1.58 -14.90
CA GLY A 265 5.40 1.96 -14.07
C GLY A 265 4.50 3.05 -14.67
N VAL A 266 4.98 3.85 -15.64
CA VAL A 266 4.15 4.80 -16.38
C VAL A 266 3.14 4.07 -17.26
N ALA A 267 3.56 2.98 -17.91
CA ALA A 267 2.66 2.12 -18.66
C ALA A 267 1.58 1.51 -17.75
N ASP A 268 1.95 1.07 -16.54
CA ASP A 268 1.01 0.57 -15.54
C ASP A 268 -0.04 1.62 -15.14
N ILE A 269 0.31 2.91 -15.10
CA ILE A 269 -0.65 3.99 -14.82
C ILE A 269 -1.70 4.06 -15.92
N ALA A 270 -1.27 4.05 -17.18
CA ALA A 270 -2.17 4.09 -18.33
C ALA A 270 -3.11 2.87 -18.32
N LEU A 271 -2.54 1.67 -18.15
CA LEU A 271 -3.30 0.41 -18.10
C LEU A 271 -4.29 0.38 -16.93
N SER A 272 -3.86 0.76 -15.72
CA SER A 272 -4.73 0.79 -14.53
C SER A 272 -5.86 1.81 -14.66
N SER A 273 -5.63 2.92 -15.35
CA SER A 273 -6.66 3.93 -15.62
C SER A 273 -7.74 3.39 -16.56
N VAL A 274 -7.33 2.71 -17.62
CA VAL A 274 -8.26 2.05 -18.56
C VAL A 274 -9.05 0.95 -17.85
N GLN A 275 -8.37 0.12 -17.05
CA GLN A 275 -9.01 -0.94 -16.27
C GLN A 275 -10.03 -0.40 -15.26
N SER A 276 -9.70 0.71 -14.59
CA SER A 276 -10.60 1.34 -13.61
C SER A 276 -11.88 1.91 -14.27
N ALA A 277 -11.79 2.35 -15.52
CA ALA A 277 -12.96 2.79 -16.29
C ALA A 277 -13.77 1.61 -16.84
N PHE A 278 -13.10 0.56 -17.29
CA PHE A 278 -13.73 -0.62 -17.87
C PHE A 278 -14.50 -1.46 -16.83
N GLN A 279 -13.96 -1.60 -15.64
CA GLN A 279 -14.50 -2.49 -14.60
C GLN A 279 -15.97 -2.17 -14.22
N PRO A 280 -16.36 -0.92 -13.87
CA PRO A 280 -17.75 -0.61 -13.56
C PRO A 280 -18.67 -0.72 -14.79
N TRP A 281 -18.17 -0.38 -15.98
CA TRP A 281 -18.95 -0.55 -17.22
C TRP A 281 -19.25 -2.04 -17.48
N MET A 282 -18.25 -2.91 -17.33
CA MET A 282 -18.41 -4.36 -17.49
C MET A 282 -19.43 -4.92 -16.49
N PHE A 283 -19.36 -4.52 -15.22
CA PHE A 283 -20.31 -4.99 -14.21
C PHE A 283 -21.75 -4.53 -14.49
N ASN A 284 -21.93 -3.29 -14.98
CA ASN A 284 -23.26 -2.82 -15.39
C ASN A 284 -23.79 -3.64 -16.57
N ARG A 285 -22.97 -3.91 -17.58
CA ARG A 285 -23.37 -4.75 -18.72
C ARG A 285 -23.65 -6.20 -18.34
N LEU A 286 -22.90 -6.76 -17.41
CA LEU A 286 -23.20 -8.09 -16.85
C LEU A 286 -24.51 -8.10 -16.08
N ASN A 287 -24.83 -7.03 -15.36
CA ASN A 287 -26.09 -6.90 -14.64
C ASN A 287 -27.28 -6.84 -15.61
N ASP A 288 -27.15 -6.09 -16.72
CA ASP A 288 -28.13 -6.05 -17.80
C ASP A 288 -28.35 -7.45 -18.41
N PHE A 289 -27.24 -8.21 -18.61
CA PHE A 289 -27.30 -9.60 -19.07
C PHE A 289 -28.10 -10.52 -18.14
N TYR A 290 -28.00 -10.34 -16.82
CA TYR A 290 -28.72 -11.20 -15.86
C TYR A 290 -30.18 -10.80 -15.65
N HIS A 291 -30.53 -9.53 -15.87
CA HIS A 291 -31.86 -9.00 -15.57
C HIS A 291 -32.74 -8.77 -16.79
N ASP A 292 -32.17 -8.63 -18.01
CA ASP A 292 -32.92 -8.41 -19.25
C ASP A 292 -32.52 -9.42 -20.32
N THR A 293 -33.37 -10.43 -20.50
CA THR A 293 -33.13 -11.53 -21.44
C THR A 293 -33.17 -11.11 -22.91
N ASN A 294 -33.79 -9.97 -23.25
CA ASN A 294 -33.87 -9.47 -24.63
C ASN A 294 -32.57 -8.83 -25.11
N ASP A 295 -31.74 -8.27 -24.20
CA ASP A 295 -30.48 -7.60 -24.52
C ASP A 295 -29.22 -8.43 -24.21
N ALA A 296 -29.40 -9.67 -23.74
CA ALA A 296 -28.30 -10.53 -23.30
C ALA A 296 -27.23 -10.75 -24.39
N GLY A 297 -27.65 -10.96 -25.64
CA GLY A 297 -26.74 -11.17 -26.77
C GLY A 297 -25.92 -9.92 -27.13
N VAL A 298 -26.52 -8.75 -27.02
CA VAL A 298 -25.86 -7.44 -27.26
C VAL A 298 -24.86 -7.16 -26.17
N ALA A 299 -25.23 -7.37 -24.91
CA ALA A 299 -24.34 -7.14 -23.76
C ALA A 299 -23.08 -8.00 -23.82
N LEU A 300 -23.19 -9.28 -24.17
CA LEU A 300 -22.04 -10.17 -24.36
C LEU A 300 -21.14 -9.73 -25.52
N THR A 301 -21.74 -9.32 -26.64
CA THR A 301 -21.00 -8.86 -27.82
C THR A 301 -20.24 -7.57 -27.49
N ASP A 302 -20.83 -6.64 -26.76
CA ASP A 302 -20.20 -5.40 -26.32
C ASP A 302 -19.02 -5.66 -25.38
N ILE A 303 -19.21 -6.56 -24.39
CA ILE A 303 -18.14 -6.97 -23.47
C ILE A 303 -16.99 -7.63 -24.25
N ALA A 304 -17.29 -8.52 -25.20
CA ALA A 304 -16.27 -9.16 -26.00
C ALA A 304 -15.49 -8.14 -26.85
N ARG A 305 -16.16 -7.21 -27.55
CA ARG A 305 -15.53 -6.16 -28.34
C ARG A 305 -14.61 -5.28 -27.51
N MET A 306 -15.08 -4.82 -26.36
CA MET A 306 -14.26 -3.99 -25.47
C MET A 306 -13.08 -4.77 -24.89
N SER A 307 -13.27 -6.04 -24.54
CA SER A 307 -12.16 -6.90 -24.08
C SER A 307 -11.11 -7.10 -25.17
N TYR A 308 -11.51 -7.27 -26.42
CA TYR A 308 -10.58 -7.32 -27.57
C TYR A 308 -9.83 -6.02 -27.77
N LEU A 309 -10.51 -4.87 -27.71
CA LEU A 309 -9.86 -3.56 -27.78
C LEU A 309 -8.83 -3.37 -26.66
N LEU A 310 -9.19 -3.78 -25.44
CA LEU A 310 -8.26 -3.74 -24.29
C LEU A 310 -7.05 -4.64 -24.51
N MET A 311 -7.22 -5.86 -25.02
CA MET A 311 -6.10 -6.75 -25.35
C MET A 311 -5.13 -6.11 -26.38
N TRP A 312 -5.65 -5.40 -27.38
CA TRP A 312 -4.81 -4.65 -28.32
C TRP A 312 -4.07 -3.51 -27.64
N VAL A 313 -4.73 -2.74 -26.79
CA VAL A 313 -4.07 -1.66 -26.01
C VAL A 313 -2.98 -2.24 -25.10
N TYR A 314 -3.26 -3.36 -24.42
CA TYR A 314 -2.26 -4.05 -23.59
C TYR A 314 -1.07 -4.61 -24.41
N GLY A 315 -1.31 -5.01 -25.66
CA GLY A 315 -0.25 -5.51 -26.53
C GLY A 315 0.60 -4.43 -27.21
N LEU A 316 0.15 -3.17 -27.20
CA LEU A 316 0.86 -2.03 -27.78
C LEU A 316 1.70 -1.26 -26.75
N ILE A 317 1.46 -1.44 -25.47
CA ILE A 317 2.19 -0.83 -24.34
C ILE A 317 3.22 -1.80 -23.79
#